data_70ff52cab4efe52c574c0aa08b1a069b
#
_entry.id   70ff52cab4efe52c574c0aa08b1a069b
#
_cell.length_a   1.000
_cell.length_b   1.000
_cell.length_c   1.000
_cell.angle_alpha   90.00
_cell.angle_beta   90.00
_cell.angle_gamma   90.00
#
_symmetry.space_group_name_H-M   'P 1'
#
loop_
_entity.id
_entity.type
_entity.pdbx_description
1 polymer ?
#
loop_
_entity_poly.entity_id
_entity_poly.type
_entity_poly.pdbx_seq_one_letter_code
_entity_poly.pdbx_strand_id
1 'polypeptide(L)'
;MERKIHYISAEHLTLDTVRAIIREGYELRLSDDAKARIIRCREYLDKKIATAEAPIYGVTTGFGSLCKVSIDEDKLSQLQINLMMSHACGEGDRVPTDVVRLMIFFKIQSLSYGYSGIKLDTVERLIEFFNHGVCPVVYQQGSVGASGDLVPLAHLCLPLVGLGHVEYEGKIITGEELNEKMGWKPIHLASKEGLALLNGTQNMLAFFAWSVLKAQDLSKWADLIATMSLDAFDGRIEPFLHPVHAVRPHRGQMETADHIYELLQGSELIKQHKTHVQDPYSFRCIPQVHGAFKDTLHYVEEVCTTEMNSATDNPTVVPEEDMIISAGNFHGEPIALPMDFLAIALNELGSISERRIYKLGDEQRGLPSMLVAKPGVNSGFMITQYAAASIVSQSKMLCMPNSADSIPTCQGQEDLSLIHISEPTR
;
A
#
# COMPACT_ATOMS: atom_id res chain seq x y z
N MET A 1 25.15 -3.85 -15.61
CA MET A 1 24.98 -4.90 -14.60
C MET A 1 23.79 -5.74 -15.01
N GLU A 2 23.90 -7.05 -14.88
CA GLU A 2 22.78 -7.97 -15.11
C GLU A 2 21.71 -7.70 -14.02
N ARG A 3 20.44 -7.52 -14.43
CA ARG A 3 19.36 -7.29 -13.45
C ARG A 3 19.12 -8.57 -12.65
N LYS A 4 18.92 -8.46 -11.35
CA LYS A 4 18.46 -9.59 -10.53
C LYS A 4 17.06 -10.01 -10.98
N ILE A 5 16.76 -11.30 -10.90
CA ILE A 5 15.47 -11.86 -11.30
C ILE A 5 14.67 -12.24 -10.05
N HIS A 6 13.41 -11.86 -10.01
CA HIS A 6 12.43 -12.37 -9.06
C HIS A 6 11.45 -13.28 -9.80
N TYR A 7 11.31 -14.51 -9.33
CA TYR A 7 10.35 -15.48 -9.87
C TYR A 7 9.04 -15.39 -9.11
N ILE A 8 7.99 -14.91 -9.78
CA ILE A 8 6.62 -14.92 -9.26
C ILE A 8 6.18 -16.37 -9.05
N SER A 9 5.77 -16.71 -7.84
CA SER A 9 5.42 -18.06 -7.42
C SER A 9 4.35 -18.04 -6.32
N ALA A 10 4.00 -19.22 -5.77
CA ALA A 10 3.16 -19.32 -4.58
C ALA A 10 3.97 -19.30 -3.27
N GLU A 11 5.29 -19.12 -3.34
CA GLU A 11 6.09 -18.92 -2.15
C GLU A 11 5.65 -17.63 -1.44
N HIS A 12 5.71 -17.66 -0.11
CA HIS A 12 5.26 -16.55 0.72
C HIS A 12 6.05 -15.27 0.44
N LEU A 13 5.38 -14.27 -0.12
CA LEU A 13 5.94 -12.96 -0.39
C LEU A 13 6.05 -12.14 0.90
N THR A 14 7.23 -11.57 1.16
CA THR A 14 7.48 -10.72 2.33
C THR A 14 7.63 -9.25 1.94
N LEU A 15 7.42 -8.33 2.88
CA LEU A 15 7.65 -6.89 2.68
C LEU A 15 9.10 -6.59 2.30
N ASP A 16 10.08 -7.31 2.86
CA ASP A 16 11.48 -7.14 2.49
C ASP A 16 11.75 -7.54 1.03
N THR A 17 11.11 -8.60 0.56
CA THR A 17 11.18 -8.99 -0.86
C THR A 17 10.60 -7.91 -1.76
N VAL A 18 9.42 -7.35 -1.42
CA VAL A 18 8.80 -6.24 -2.15
C VAL A 18 9.71 -5.02 -2.17
N ARG A 19 10.29 -4.66 -1.01
CA ARG A 19 11.26 -3.55 -0.88
C ARG A 19 12.45 -3.74 -1.81
N ALA A 20 13.02 -4.94 -1.86
CA ALA A 20 14.17 -5.25 -2.72
C ALA A 20 13.80 -5.15 -4.21
N ILE A 21 12.67 -5.72 -4.62
CA ILE A 21 12.19 -5.68 -6.02
C ILE A 21 12.07 -4.23 -6.51
N ILE A 22 11.43 -3.36 -5.73
CA ILE A 22 11.18 -1.98 -6.14
C ILE A 22 12.45 -1.13 -6.10
N ARG A 23 13.28 -1.25 -5.03
CA ARG A 23 14.48 -0.40 -4.86
C ARG A 23 15.65 -0.82 -5.74
N GLU A 24 15.83 -2.13 -5.97
CA GLU A 24 16.98 -2.65 -6.70
C GLU A 24 16.69 -2.91 -8.19
N GLY A 25 15.45 -2.73 -8.64
CA GLY A 25 15.06 -2.83 -10.04
C GLY A 25 15.14 -4.26 -10.60
N TYR A 26 14.59 -5.23 -9.84
CA TYR A 26 14.52 -6.62 -10.30
C TYR A 26 13.73 -6.77 -11.60
N GLU A 27 14.11 -7.73 -12.42
CA GLU A 27 13.29 -8.27 -13.52
C GLU A 27 12.32 -9.31 -12.95
N LEU A 28 11.07 -9.29 -13.40
CA LEU A 28 10.06 -10.27 -13.01
C LEU A 28 9.98 -11.39 -14.06
N ARG A 29 9.83 -12.62 -13.60
CA ARG A 29 9.50 -13.79 -14.42
C ARG A 29 8.51 -14.68 -13.70
N LEU A 30 7.63 -15.37 -14.43
CA LEU A 30 6.80 -16.42 -13.82
C LEU A 30 7.65 -17.68 -13.60
N SER A 31 7.47 -18.31 -12.44
CA SER A 31 7.93 -19.69 -12.24
C SER A 31 7.12 -20.66 -13.12
N ASP A 32 7.68 -21.82 -13.43
CA ASP A 32 6.98 -22.83 -14.22
C ASP A 32 5.69 -23.30 -13.53
N ASP A 33 5.69 -23.39 -12.21
CA ASP A 33 4.52 -23.74 -11.42
C ASP A 33 3.43 -22.64 -11.47
N ALA A 34 3.79 -21.36 -11.43
CA ALA A 34 2.85 -20.26 -11.63
C ALA A 34 2.21 -20.29 -13.02
N LYS A 35 3.01 -20.54 -14.08
CA LYS A 35 2.50 -20.72 -15.44
C LYS A 35 1.51 -21.88 -15.52
N ALA A 36 1.87 -23.02 -14.92
CA ALA A 36 1.01 -24.22 -14.92
C ALA A 36 -0.35 -23.95 -14.21
N ARG A 37 -0.34 -23.22 -13.07
CA ARG A 37 -1.59 -22.84 -12.36
C ARG A 37 -2.48 -21.93 -13.21
N ILE A 38 -1.90 -20.91 -13.85
CA ILE A 38 -2.64 -19.98 -14.72
C ILE A 38 -3.30 -20.77 -15.87
N ILE A 39 -2.53 -21.58 -16.59
CA ILE A 39 -3.01 -22.37 -17.73
C ILE A 39 -4.12 -23.31 -17.29
N ARG A 40 -3.90 -24.10 -16.23
CA ARG A 40 -4.90 -25.06 -15.72
C ARG A 40 -6.21 -24.36 -15.34
N CYS A 41 -6.13 -23.21 -14.68
CA CYS A 41 -7.32 -22.46 -14.29
C CYS A 41 -8.08 -21.93 -15.52
N ARG A 42 -7.38 -21.44 -16.54
CA ARG A 42 -7.98 -20.97 -17.79
C ARG A 42 -8.65 -22.12 -18.55
N GLU A 43 -7.97 -23.24 -18.75
CA GLU A 43 -8.50 -24.43 -19.43
C GLU A 43 -9.75 -24.99 -18.72
N TYR A 44 -9.71 -25.01 -17.39
CA TYR A 44 -10.88 -25.40 -16.59
C TYR A 44 -12.08 -24.47 -16.84
N LEU A 45 -11.86 -23.16 -16.80
CA LEU A 45 -12.92 -22.16 -17.03
C LEU A 45 -13.49 -22.27 -18.44
N ASP A 46 -12.65 -22.41 -19.47
CA ASP A 46 -13.09 -22.58 -20.85
C ASP A 46 -13.95 -23.82 -21.04
N LYS A 47 -13.55 -24.94 -20.41
CA LYS A 47 -14.35 -26.17 -20.43
C LYS A 47 -15.71 -25.99 -19.74
N LYS A 48 -15.73 -25.28 -18.59
CA LYS A 48 -17.00 -25.00 -17.87
C LYS A 48 -17.92 -24.12 -18.68
N ILE A 49 -17.42 -23.09 -19.37
CA ILE A 49 -18.21 -22.23 -20.24
C ILE A 49 -18.85 -23.04 -21.37
N ALA A 50 -18.05 -23.88 -22.04
CA ALA A 50 -18.54 -24.71 -23.17
C ALA A 50 -19.60 -25.74 -22.79
N THR A 51 -19.70 -26.11 -21.51
CA THR A 51 -20.64 -27.13 -21.00
C THR A 51 -21.71 -26.56 -20.07
N ALA A 52 -21.74 -25.22 -19.86
CA ALA A 52 -22.65 -24.60 -18.91
C ALA A 52 -24.12 -24.66 -19.41
N GLU A 53 -24.98 -25.21 -18.56
CA GLU A 53 -26.47 -25.23 -18.80
C GLU A 53 -27.13 -23.94 -18.24
N ALA A 54 -26.45 -23.17 -17.40
CA ALA A 54 -26.93 -21.94 -16.79
C ALA A 54 -25.89 -20.82 -16.87
N PRO A 55 -26.31 -19.55 -16.84
CA PRO A 55 -25.39 -18.41 -16.83
C PRO A 55 -24.44 -18.42 -15.63
N ILE A 56 -23.18 -18.11 -15.87
CA ILE A 56 -22.15 -17.99 -14.82
C ILE A 56 -21.88 -16.50 -14.60
N TYR A 57 -22.08 -16.02 -13.35
CA TYR A 57 -21.87 -14.61 -13.00
C TYR A 57 -20.48 -14.09 -13.41
N GLY A 58 -20.47 -12.95 -14.09
CA GLY A 58 -19.21 -12.29 -14.48
C GLY A 58 -18.39 -13.03 -15.54
N VAL A 59 -18.93 -14.14 -16.08
CA VAL A 59 -18.30 -14.96 -17.13
C VAL A 59 -19.17 -14.93 -18.39
N THR A 60 -20.45 -15.28 -18.27
CA THR A 60 -21.42 -15.28 -19.37
C THR A 60 -22.61 -14.33 -19.11
N THR A 61 -22.53 -13.47 -18.10
CA THR A 61 -23.53 -12.45 -17.75
C THR A 61 -22.92 -11.07 -17.75
N GLY A 62 -23.77 -10.03 -17.68
CA GLY A 62 -23.37 -8.68 -17.27
C GLY A 62 -22.91 -8.64 -15.81
N PHE A 63 -22.55 -7.45 -15.32
CA PHE A 63 -21.93 -7.22 -14.02
C PHE A 63 -22.83 -6.39 -13.10
N GLY A 64 -22.62 -6.45 -11.78
CA GLY A 64 -23.36 -5.70 -10.78
C GLY A 64 -24.88 -5.89 -10.94
N SER A 65 -25.63 -4.81 -11.04
CA SER A 65 -27.09 -4.85 -11.25
C SER A 65 -27.52 -5.52 -12.56
N LEU A 66 -26.62 -5.67 -13.55
CA LEU A 66 -26.88 -6.32 -14.84
C LEU A 66 -26.59 -7.84 -14.84
N CYS A 67 -26.36 -8.45 -13.69
CA CYS A 67 -26.00 -9.87 -13.54
C CYS A 67 -27.04 -10.85 -14.09
N LYS A 68 -28.27 -10.41 -14.31
CA LYS A 68 -29.38 -11.23 -14.88
C LYS A 68 -29.39 -11.24 -16.41
N VAL A 69 -28.55 -10.42 -17.07
CA VAL A 69 -28.50 -10.34 -18.54
C VAL A 69 -27.47 -11.34 -19.05
N SER A 70 -27.92 -12.36 -19.78
CA SER A 70 -27.02 -13.29 -20.47
C SER A 70 -26.43 -12.65 -21.72
N ILE A 71 -25.16 -12.95 -22.01
CA ILE A 71 -24.39 -12.40 -23.13
C ILE A 71 -24.06 -13.54 -24.10
N ASP A 72 -24.30 -13.31 -25.39
CA ASP A 72 -23.94 -14.23 -26.44
C ASP A 72 -22.43 -14.44 -26.55
N GLU A 73 -22.01 -15.65 -26.88
CA GLU A 73 -20.59 -16.05 -26.90
C GLU A 73 -19.73 -15.17 -27.82
N ASP A 74 -20.28 -14.79 -28.99
CA ASP A 74 -19.61 -13.92 -29.98
C ASP A 74 -19.38 -12.49 -29.50
N LYS A 75 -20.07 -12.05 -28.42
CA LYS A 75 -19.95 -10.71 -27.81
C LYS A 75 -19.13 -10.69 -26.54
N LEU A 76 -18.68 -11.82 -26.00
CA LEU A 76 -17.99 -11.88 -24.72
C LEU A 76 -16.67 -11.09 -24.73
N SER A 77 -15.91 -11.13 -25.81
CA SER A 77 -14.67 -10.34 -25.92
C SER A 77 -14.94 -8.83 -25.96
N GLN A 78 -15.96 -8.40 -26.71
CA GLN A 78 -16.37 -6.99 -26.75
C GLN A 78 -16.86 -6.52 -25.39
N LEU A 79 -17.58 -7.37 -24.64
CA LEU A 79 -18.02 -7.07 -23.27
C LEU A 79 -16.82 -6.76 -22.35
N GLN A 80 -15.72 -7.54 -22.44
CA GLN A 80 -14.54 -7.30 -21.61
C GLN A 80 -13.90 -5.93 -21.89
N ILE A 81 -13.79 -5.54 -23.15
CA ILE A 81 -13.26 -4.23 -23.56
C ILE A 81 -14.20 -3.10 -23.10
N ASN A 82 -15.51 -3.24 -23.33
CA ASN A 82 -16.50 -2.26 -22.91
C ASN A 82 -16.51 -2.08 -21.38
N LEU A 83 -16.31 -3.15 -20.63
CA LEU A 83 -16.17 -3.12 -19.17
C LEU A 83 -14.98 -2.23 -18.77
N MET A 84 -13.81 -2.49 -19.34
CA MET A 84 -12.61 -1.70 -19.04
C MET A 84 -12.79 -0.23 -19.41
N MET A 85 -13.34 0.07 -20.58
CA MET A 85 -13.59 1.45 -21.03
C MET A 85 -14.56 2.20 -20.13
N SER A 86 -15.69 1.56 -19.75
CA SER A 86 -16.72 2.20 -18.93
C SER A 86 -16.29 2.44 -17.48
N HIS A 87 -15.31 1.69 -16.99
CA HIS A 87 -14.79 1.82 -15.62
C HIS A 87 -13.57 2.74 -15.53
N ALA A 88 -12.92 3.10 -16.63
CA ALA A 88 -11.77 4.01 -16.64
C ALA A 88 -12.21 5.49 -16.61
N CYS A 89 -12.89 5.88 -15.54
CA CYS A 89 -13.45 7.21 -15.32
C CYS A 89 -12.82 7.94 -14.11
N GLY A 90 -11.59 7.60 -13.76
CA GLY A 90 -10.86 8.21 -12.65
C GLY A 90 -10.49 9.67 -12.90
N GLU A 91 -10.43 10.45 -11.84
CA GLU A 91 -10.19 11.88 -11.84
C GLU A 91 -9.14 12.30 -10.80
N GLY A 92 -8.81 13.60 -10.75
CA GLY A 92 -7.88 14.17 -9.79
C GLY A 92 -6.42 13.98 -10.16
N ASP A 93 -5.55 13.96 -9.15
CA ASP A 93 -4.12 13.82 -9.34
C ASP A 93 -3.76 12.38 -9.77
N ARG A 94 -2.63 12.25 -10.46
CA ARG A 94 -2.12 10.93 -10.86
C ARG A 94 -1.57 10.17 -9.64
N VAL A 95 -1.80 8.88 -9.62
CA VAL A 95 -1.15 7.98 -8.66
C VAL A 95 0.36 8.00 -8.90
N PRO A 96 1.19 8.13 -7.85
CA PRO A 96 2.65 8.13 -7.99
C PRO A 96 3.16 6.89 -8.71
N THR A 97 4.14 7.05 -9.59
CA THR A 97 4.73 5.99 -10.41
C THR A 97 5.19 4.77 -9.59
N ASP A 98 5.80 5.00 -8.42
CA ASP A 98 6.22 3.90 -7.53
C ASP A 98 5.03 3.06 -7.03
N VAL A 99 3.89 3.70 -6.77
CA VAL A 99 2.66 3.01 -6.36
C VAL A 99 2.05 2.26 -7.54
N VAL A 100 2.01 2.86 -8.74
CA VAL A 100 1.53 2.17 -9.95
C VAL A 100 2.38 0.93 -10.26
N ARG A 101 3.69 0.99 -10.07
CA ARG A 101 4.58 -0.18 -10.21
C ARG A 101 4.22 -1.29 -9.20
N LEU A 102 3.89 -0.93 -7.96
CA LEU A 102 3.38 -1.88 -6.97
C LEU A 102 2.02 -2.46 -7.39
N MET A 103 1.12 -1.64 -7.95
CA MET A 103 -0.17 -2.13 -8.48
C MET A 103 0.04 -3.21 -9.54
N ILE A 104 0.93 -2.97 -10.53
CA ILE A 104 1.27 -3.96 -11.55
C ILE A 104 1.82 -5.24 -10.89
N PHE A 105 2.79 -5.09 -9.99
CA PHE A 105 3.42 -6.21 -9.30
C PHE A 105 2.40 -7.06 -8.53
N PHE A 106 1.55 -6.45 -7.71
CA PHE A 106 0.53 -7.17 -6.93
C PHE A 106 -0.57 -7.76 -7.81
N LYS A 107 -0.92 -7.11 -8.93
CA LYS A 107 -1.86 -7.71 -9.90
C LYS A 107 -1.26 -8.97 -10.50
N ILE A 108 0.00 -8.96 -10.93
CA ILE A 108 0.70 -10.15 -11.43
C ILE A 108 0.73 -11.24 -10.36
N GLN A 109 1.11 -10.90 -9.12
CA GLN A 109 1.20 -11.85 -8.01
C GLN A 109 -0.16 -12.52 -7.75
N SER A 110 -1.23 -11.74 -7.62
CA SER A 110 -2.58 -12.25 -7.38
C SER A 110 -3.07 -13.16 -8.51
N LEU A 111 -2.87 -12.77 -9.76
CA LEU A 111 -3.25 -13.58 -10.93
C LEU A 111 -2.45 -14.88 -11.04
N SER A 112 -1.22 -14.91 -10.53
CA SER A 112 -0.33 -16.07 -10.60
C SER A 112 -0.75 -17.24 -9.71
N TYR A 113 -1.63 -17.01 -8.75
CA TYR A 113 -2.18 -18.08 -7.90
C TYR A 113 -3.12 -19.03 -8.66
N GLY A 114 -3.64 -18.62 -9.82
CA GLY A 114 -4.43 -19.50 -10.68
C GLY A 114 -5.89 -19.66 -10.23
N TYR A 115 -6.50 -18.60 -9.68
CA TYR A 115 -7.92 -18.58 -9.29
C TYR A 115 -8.77 -17.61 -10.12
N SER A 116 -8.18 -16.90 -11.08
CA SER A 116 -8.83 -15.80 -11.81
C SER A 116 -9.35 -16.18 -13.20
N GLY A 117 -8.93 -17.33 -13.75
CA GLY A 117 -9.30 -17.75 -15.10
C GLY A 117 -8.75 -16.85 -16.21
N ILE A 118 -7.62 -16.20 -15.95
CA ILE A 118 -6.90 -15.33 -16.90
C ILE A 118 -6.01 -16.15 -17.83
N LYS A 119 -5.74 -15.64 -19.04
CA LYS A 119 -4.76 -16.24 -19.95
C LYS A 119 -3.33 -15.92 -19.58
N LEU A 120 -2.41 -16.80 -19.92
CA LEU A 120 -0.99 -16.64 -19.65
C LEU A 120 -0.42 -15.41 -20.35
N ASP A 121 -0.75 -15.19 -21.64
CA ASP A 121 -0.26 -14.06 -22.43
C ASP A 121 -0.65 -12.68 -21.84
N THR A 122 -1.79 -12.59 -21.19
CA THR A 122 -2.23 -11.38 -20.49
C THR A 122 -1.35 -11.10 -19.27
N VAL A 123 -1.01 -12.11 -18.48
CA VAL A 123 -0.12 -11.95 -17.31
C VAL A 123 1.33 -11.66 -17.77
N GLU A 124 1.80 -12.34 -18.81
CA GLU A 124 3.13 -12.08 -19.39
C GLU A 124 3.24 -10.64 -19.90
N ARG A 125 2.18 -10.05 -20.50
CA ARG A 125 2.19 -8.65 -20.92
C ARG A 125 2.26 -7.68 -19.73
N LEU A 126 1.63 -7.96 -18.58
CA LEU A 126 1.80 -7.17 -17.35
C LEU A 126 3.26 -7.24 -16.85
N ILE A 127 3.89 -8.40 -16.95
CA ILE A 127 5.32 -8.56 -16.63
C ILE A 127 6.19 -7.72 -17.57
N GLU A 128 5.90 -7.72 -18.87
CA GLU A 128 6.58 -6.84 -19.83
C GLU A 128 6.43 -5.36 -19.46
N PHE A 129 5.23 -4.91 -19.04
CA PHE A 129 5.04 -3.54 -18.55
C PHE A 129 5.98 -3.25 -17.40
N PHE A 130 6.01 -4.10 -16.39
CA PHE A 130 6.88 -3.92 -15.22
C PHE A 130 8.37 -3.88 -15.62
N ASN A 131 8.82 -4.83 -16.43
CA ASN A 131 10.23 -5.01 -16.81
C ASN A 131 10.76 -3.89 -17.72
N HIS A 132 9.90 -3.35 -18.58
CA HIS A 132 10.24 -2.24 -19.47
C HIS A 132 9.97 -0.86 -18.86
N GLY A 133 9.50 -0.79 -17.61
CA GLY A 133 9.20 0.48 -16.94
C GLY A 133 8.01 1.23 -17.56
N VAL A 134 7.10 0.50 -18.21
CA VAL A 134 5.83 1.04 -18.70
C VAL A 134 4.91 1.26 -17.50
N CYS A 135 4.50 2.51 -17.28
CA CYS A 135 3.69 2.89 -16.14
C CYS A 135 2.34 3.46 -16.62
N PRO A 136 1.24 2.70 -16.56
CA PRO A 136 -0.08 3.20 -16.91
C PRO A 136 -0.46 4.45 -16.10
N VAL A 137 -1.15 5.39 -16.74
CA VAL A 137 -1.64 6.60 -16.07
C VAL A 137 -2.91 6.24 -15.29
N VAL A 138 -2.80 6.28 -13.98
CA VAL A 138 -3.87 5.98 -13.03
C VAL A 138 -4.17 7.24 -12.22
N TYR A 139 -5.43 7.46 -11.87
CA TYR A 139 -5.88 8.62 -11.10
C TYR A 139 -6.25 8.22 -9.67
N GLN A 140 -6.11 9.17 -8.73
CA GLN A 140 -6.31 8.91 -7.31
C GLN A 140 -7.79 8.78 -6.93
N GLN A 141 -8.69 9.48 -7.64
CA GLN A 141 -10.13 9.48 -7.33
C GLN A 141 -10.90 8.54 -8.26
N GLY A 142 -11.80 7.71 -7.70
CA GLY A 142 -12.70 6.85 -8.46
C GLY A 142 -12.99 5.50 -7.83
N SER A 143 -12.14 4.97 -6.93
CA SER A 143 -12.43 3.76 -6.18
C SER A 143 -13.21 4.08 -4.91
N VAL A 144 -14.21 3.27 -4.61
CA VAL A 144 -14.92 3.25 -3.31
C VAL A 144 -14.59 1.99 -2.50
N GLY A 145 -13.63 1.19 -2.96
CA GLY A 145 -13.04 0.07 -2.23
C GLY A 145 -13.92 -1.14 -1.97
N ALA A 146 -15.24 -1.02 -2.11
CA ALA A 146 -16.21 -2.07 -1.75
C ALA A 146 -16.37 -3.15 -2.82
N SER A 147 -16.29 -2.77 -4.10
CA SER A 147 -16.27 -3.71 -5.24
C SER A 147 -14.84 -4.02 -5.69
N GLY A 148 -13.86 -3.73 -4.85
CA GLY A 148 -12.46 -3.62 -5.22
C GLY A 148 -12.17 -2.30 -5.93
N ASP A 149 -10.96 -2.19 -6.45
CA ASP A 149 -10.40 -0.98 -7.06
C ASP A 149 -10.74 -0.87 -8.54
N LEU A 150 -12.02 -0.95 -8.92
CA LEU A 150 -12.48 -1.07 -10.31
C LEU A 150 -11.89 0.04 -11.20
N VAL A 151 -12.05 1.30 -10.82
CA VAL A 151 -11.62 2.45 -11.63
C VAL A 151 -10.08 2.52 -11.79
N PRO A 152 -9.26 2.52 -10.74
CA PRO A 152 -7.81 2.56 -10.90
C PRO A 152 -7.26 1.33 -11.63
N LEU A 153 -7.82 0.13 -11.42
CA LEU A 153 -7.40 -1.07 -12.13
C LEU A 153 -7.85 -1.06 -13.59
N ALA A 154 -8.96 -0.42 -13.93
CA ALA A 154 -9.34 -0.19 -15.33
C ALA A 154 -8.30 0.67 -16.03
N HIS A 155 -7.91 1.80 -15.45
CA HIS A 155 -6.82 2.64 -15.99
C HIS A 155 -5.50 1.89 -16.10
N LEU A 156 -5.15 1.06 -15.10
CA LEU A 156 -3.95 0.22 -15.11
C LEU A 156 -3.90 -0.72 -16.31
N CYS A 157 -5.06 -1.29 -16.66
CA CYS A 157 -5.14 -2.39 -17.63
C CYS A 157 -5.56 -1.96 -19.05
N LEU A 158 -6.12 -0.76 -19.26
CA LEU A 158 -6.50 -0.26 -20.59
C LEU A 158 -5.36 -0.36 -21.63
N PRO A 159 -4.08 -0.08 -21.30
CA PRO A 159 -3.00 -0.18 -22.28
C PRO A 159 -2.73 -1.60 -22.80
N LEU A 160 -3.17 -2.64 -22.08
CA LEU A 160 -3.09 -4.03 -22.56
C LEU A 160 -3.85 -4.22 -23.88
N VAL A 161 -4.97 -3.52 -24.04
CA VAL A 161 -5.84 -3.57 -25.24
C VAL A 161 -5.58 -2.40 -26.20
N GLY A 162 -4.48 -1.66 -26.00
CA GLY A 162 -4.09 -0.53 -26.86
C GLY A 162 -4.79 0.78 -26.58
N LEU A 163 -5.55 0.87 -25.48
CA LEU A 163 -6.28 2.07 -25.07
C LEU A 163 -5.58 2.77 -23.90
N GLY A 164 -6.14 3.91 -23.45
CA GLY A 164 -5.60 4.66 -22.31
C GLY A 164 -4.24 5.29 -22.57
N HIS A 165 -3.54 5.65 -21.48
CA HIS A 165 -2.25 6.33 -21.53
C HIS A 165 -1.24 5.66 -20.62
N VAL A 166 0.03 5.78 -20.97
CA VAL A 166 1.16 5.30 -20.16
C VAL A 166 2.24 6.38 -20.06
N GLU A 167 2.92 6.43 -18.95
CA GLU A 167 4.20 7.11 -18.84
C GLU A 167 5.31 6.13 -19.24
N TYR A 168 6.07 6.48 -20.26
CA TYR A 168 7.17 5.69 -20.77
C TYR A 168 8.31 6.61 -21.21
N GLU A 169 9.55 6.35 -20.74
CA GLU A 169 10.72 7.19 -20.97
C GLU A 169 10.49 8.68 -20.65
N GLY A 170 9.75 8.96 -19.57
CA GLY A 170 9.46 10.33 -19.11
C GLY A 170 8.43 11.08 -19.95
N LYS A 171 7.71 10.40 -20.84
CA LYS A 171 6.64 10.98 -21.68
C LYS A 171 5.33 10.23 -21.48
N ILE A 172 4.23 10.96 -21.56
CA ILE A 172 2.90 10.34 -21.62
C ILE A 172 2.58 10.10 -23.08
N ILE A 173 2.28 8.84 -23.41
CA ILE A 173 1.90 8.37 -24.74
C ILE A 173 0.63 7.51 -24.63
N THR A 174 -0.06 7.31 -25.74
CA THR A 174 -1.24 6.43 -25.78
C THR A 174 -0.84 4.93 -25.76
N GLY A 175 -1.78 4.07 -25.40
CA GLY A 175 -1.57 2.62 -25.49
C GLY A 175 -1.27 2.14 -26.92
N GLU A 176 -1.84 2.79 -27.92
CA GLU A 176 -1.56 2.51 -29.36
C GLU A 176 -0.11 2.87 -29.72
N GLU A 177 0.33 4.08 -29.39
CA GLU A 177 1.73 4.53 -29.61
C GLU A 177 2.73 3.63 -28.86
N LEU A 178 2.39 3.17 -27.66
CA LEU A 178 3.20 2.20 -26.92
C LEU A 178 3.34 0.88 -27.70
N ASN A 179 2.22 0.34 -28.18
CA ASN A 179 2.21 -0.91 -28.94
C ASN A 179 3.05 -0.81 -30.23
N GLU A 180 2.93 0.30 -30.96
CA GLU A 180 3.78 0.57 -32.14
C GLU A 180 5.26 0.61 -31.76
N LYS A 181 5.61 1.34 -30.70
CA LYS A 181 7.00 1.51 -30.25
C LYS A 181 7.65 0.21 -29.79
N MET A 182 6.88 -0.66 -29.12
CA MET A 182 7.35 -1.94 -28.58
C MET A 182 7.21 -3.09 -29.59
N GLY A 183 6.54 -2.89 -30.71
CA GLY A 183 6.20 -3.97 -31.65
C GLY A 183 5.17 -4.94 -31.06
N TRP A 184 4.35 -4.50 -30.12
CA TRP A 184 3.34 -5.33 -29.49
C TRP A 184 2.01 -5.26 -30.23
N LYS A 185 1.23 -6.34 -30.10
CA LYS A 185 -0.18 -6.36 -30.51
C LYS A 185 -1.04 -6.17 -29.28
N PRO A 186 -2.18 -5.46 -29.37
CA PRO A 186 -3.18 -5.43 -28.32
C PRO A 186 -3.59 -6.84 -27.87
N ILE A 187 -3.74 -7.05 -26.57
CA ILE A 187 -4.22 -8.32 -26.03
C ILE A 187 -5.70 -8.49 -26.38
N HIS A 188 -6.05 -9.67 -26.87
CA HIS A 188 -7.42 -10.04 -27.11
C HIS A 188 -7.98 -10.75 -25.87
N LEU A 189 -8.88 -10.09 -25.15
CA LEU A 189 -9.44 -10.60 -23.90
C LEU A 189 -10.49 -11.68 -24.15
N ALA A 190 -10.37 -12.80 -23.48
CA ALA A 190 -11.38 -13.83 -23.40
C ALA A 190 -12.39 -13.53 -22.29
N SER A 191 -13.46 -14.33 -22.18
CA SER A 191 -14.47 -14.23 -21.12
C SER A 191 -13.82 -14.20 -19.73
N LYS A 192 -14.35 -13.39 -18.81
CA LYS A 192 -13.87 -13.14 -17.46
C LYS A 192 -12.54 -12.34 -17.36
N GLU A 193 -11.72 -12.24 -18.38
CA GLU A 193 -10.41 -11.57 -18.25
C GLU A 193 -10.54 -10.09 -17.90
N GLY A 194 -11.52 -9.36 -18.46
CA GLY A 194 -11.78 -7.98 -18.07
C GLY A 194 -12.03 -7.85 -16.56
N LEU A 195 -12.92 -8.70 -16.03
CA LEU A 195 -13.22 -8.67 -14.59
C LEU A 195 -12.02 -9.14 -13.74
N ALA A 196 -11.25 -10.14 -14.17
CA ALA A 196 -10.03 -10.57 -13.49
C ALA A 196 -8.99 -9.44 -13.39
N LEU A 197 -8.93 -8.57 -14.39
CA LEU A 197 -8.04 -7.42 -14.44
C LEU A 197 -8.52 -6.26 -13.56
N LEU A 198 -9.82 -5.94 -13.57
CA LEU A 198 -10.39 -4.78 -12.89
C LEU A 198 -10.76 -5.04 -11.43
N ASN A 199 -11.15 -6.25 -11.09
CA ASN A 199 -11.62 -6.60 -9.76
C ASN A 199 -10.45 -7.00 -8.86
N GLY A 200 -10.52 -6.59 -7.58
CA GLY A 200 -9.48 -6.85 -6.59
C GLY A 200 -9.00 -5.59 -5.89
N THR A 201 -8.06 -5.73 -4.97
CA THR A 201 -7.62 -4.72 -4.01
C THR A 201 -6.24 -4.14 -4.31
N GLN A 202 -5.71 -4.30 -5.52
CA GLN A 202 -4.30 -4.03 -5.81
C GLN A 202 -3.91 -2.56 -5.79
N ASN A 203 -4.85 -1.62 -5.99
CA ASN A 203 -4.57 -0.20 -5.78
C ASN A 203 -4.43 0.12 -4.29
N MET A 204 -5.42 -0.27 -3.48
CA MET A 204 -5.37 -0.12 -2.02
C MET A 204 -4.14 -0.81 -1.44
N LEU A 205 -3.85 -2.05 -1.86
CA LEU A 205 -2.69 -2.81 -1.42
C LEU A 205 -1.37 -2.13 -1.81
N ALA A 206 -1.28 -1.52 -2.98
CA ALA A 206 -0.08 -0.80 -3.41
C ALA A 206 0.21 0.41 -2.51
N PHE A 207 -0.79 1.23 -2.19
CA PHE A 207 -0.67 2.31 -1.23
C PHE A 207 -0.35 1.79 0.17
N PHE A 208 -1.01 0.71 0.59
CA PHE A 208 -0.81 0.09 1.89
C PHE A 208 0.63 -0.39 2.07
N ALA A 209 1.13 -1.22 1.16
CA ALA A 209 2.50 -1.71 1.19
C ALA A 209 3.53 -0.58 1.12
N TRP A 210 3.31 0.41 0.25
CA TRP A 210 4.18 1.59 0.15
C TRP A 210 4.22 2.37 1.47
N SER A 211 3.06 2.58 2.10
CA SER A 211 2.96 3.28 3.39
C SER A 211 3.63 2.50 4.52
N VAL A 212 3.43 1.18 4.58
CA VAL A 212 4.08 0.29 5.57
C VAL A 212 5.61 0.34 5.43
N LEU A 213 6.13 0.22 4.21
CA LEU A 213 7.57 0.30 3.95
C LEU A 213 8.17 1.65 4.39
N LYS A 214 7.45 2.76 4.18
CA LYS A 214 7.84 4.09 4.66
C LYS A 214 7.74 4.20 6.18
N ALA A 215 6.70 3.65 6.79
CA ALA A 215 6.49 3.67 8.24
C ALA A 215 7.60 2.90 8.98
N GLN A 216 8.07 1.77 8.43
CA GLN A 216 9.23 1.04 8.95
C GLN A 216 10.50 1.89 8.96
N ASP A 217 10.76 2.62 7.87
CA ASP A 217 11.91 3.52 7.79
C ASP A 217 11.76 4.70 8.78
N LEU A 218 10.56 5.31 8.84
CA LEU A 218 10.26 6.40 9.78
C LEU A 218 10.41 5.97 11.24
N SER A 219 10.01 4.75 11.60
CA SER A 219 10.19 4.18 12.94
C SER A 219 11.65 4.21 13.40
N LYS A 220 12.55 3.76 12.53
CA LYS A 220 14.00 3.74 12.79
C LYS A 220 14.58 5.15 12.96
N TRP A 221 14.20 6.06 12.05
CA TRP A 221 14.61 7.45 12.12
C TRP A 221 14.06 8.16 13.36
N ALA A 222 12.81 7.89 13.75
CA ALA A 222 12.20 8.48 14.94
C ALA A 222 12.97 8.12 16.21
N ASP A 223 13.34 6.86 16.39
CA ASP A 223 14.13 6.41 17.54
C ASP A 223 15.51 7.05 17.55
N LEU A 224 16.22 7.06 16.42
CA LEU A 224 17.56 7.66 16.31
C LEU A 224 17.52 9.16 16.63
N ILE A 225 16.61 9.91 16.02
CA ILE A 225 16.49 11.35 16.24
C ILE A 225 16.04 11.66 17.66
N ALA A 226 15.15 10.84 18.23
CA ALA A 226 14.72 10.98 19.62
C ALA A 226 15.90 10.75 20.59
N THR A 227 16.74 9.75 20.33
CA THR A 227 17.97 9.47 21.11
C THR A 227 18.95 10.63 21.06
N MET A 228 19.24 11.15 19.85
CA MET A 228 20.09 12.32 19.69
C MET A 228 19.54 13.54 20.44
N SER A 229 18.23 13.74 20.37
CA SER A 229 17.57 14.85 21.07
C SER A 229 17.61 14.70 22.59
N LEU A 230 17.42 13.48 23.09
CA LEU A 230 17.51 13.14 24.52
C LEU A 230 18.91 13.41 25.06
N ASP A 231 19.94 12.96 24.36
CA ASP A 231 21.33 13.12 24.74
C ASP A 231 21.73 14.61 24.75
N ALA A 232 21.38 15.35 23.70
CA ALA A 232 21.63 16.80 23.60
C ALA A 232 20.85 17.63 24.64
N PHE A 233 19.67 17.14 25.08
CA PHE A 233 18.85 17.80 26.12
C PHE A 233 19.34 17.52 27.55
N ASP A 234 20.45 16.86 27.74
CA ASP A 234 20.92 16.37 29.05
C ASP A 234 19.90 15.44 29.71
N GLY A 235 19.26 14.55 28.91
CA GLY A 235 18.23 13.63 29.37
C GLY A 235 18.78 12.52 30.28
N ARG A 236 17.85 11.74 30.87
CA ARG A 236 18.16 10.63 31.78
C ARG A 236 17.98 9.28 31.08
N ILE A 237 18.86 8.32 31.42
CA ILE A 237 18.81 6.97 30.87
C ILE A 237 17.80 6.06 31.59
N GLU A 238 17.47 6.35 32.84
CA GLU A 238 16.66 5.47 33.70
C GLU A 238 15.28 5.15 33.12
N PRO A 239 14.58 6.05 32.36
CA PRO A 239 13.31 5.72 31.72
C PRO A 239 13.41 4.60 30.68
N PHE A 240 14.60 4.23 30.23
CA PHE A 240 14.84 3.22 29.18
C PHE A 240 15.38 1.89 29.74
N LEU A 241 15.49 1.78 31.08
CA LEU A 241 15.97 0.55 31.69
C LEU A 241 14.94 -0.58 31.60
N HIS A 242 15.38 -1.77 31.22
CA HIS A 242 14.54 -2.95 31.06
C HIS A 242 13.55 -3.24 32.20
N PRO A 243 13.92 -3.12 33.51
CA PRO A 243 12.97 -3.38 34.60
C PRO A 243 11.72 -2.48 34.58
N VAL A 244 11.82 -1.27 34.04
CA VAL A 244 10.67 -0.35 33.91
C VAL A 244 9.64 -0.91 32.93
N HIS A 245 10.09 -1.56 31.88
CA HIS A 245 9.25 -2.06 30.80
C HIS A 245 8.79 -3.49 31.04
N ALA A 246 9.57 -4.31 31.77
CA ALA A 246 9.22 -5.67 32.11
C ALA A 246 7.94 -5.79 32.97
N VAL A 247 7.62 -4.76 33.76
CA VAL A 247 6.38 -4.70 34.57
C VAL A 247 5.17 -4.21 33.76
N ARG A 248 5.37 -3.73 32.52
CA ARG A 248 4.33 -3.33 31.56
C ARG A 248 4.75 -3.78 30.14
N PRO A 249 4.70 -5.08 29.84
CA PRO A 249 5.44 -5.69 28.73
C PRO A 249 4.71 -5.57 27.38
N HIS A 250 4.40 -4.36 26.92
CA HIS A 250 4.01 -4.12 25.54
C HIS A 250 5.24 -4.33 24.64
N ARG A 251 5.11 -5.10 23.59
CA ARG A 251 6.20 -5.47 22.70
C ARG A 251 6.96 -4.26 22.15
N GLY A 252 6.25 -3.34 21.49
CA GLY A 252 6.85 -2.16 20.90
C GLY A 252 7.49 -1.22 21.94
N GLN A 253 6.91 -1.14 23.16
CA GLN A 253 7.50 -0.36 24.26
C GLN A 253 8.86 -0.94 24.68
N MET A 254 8.97 -2.26 24.82
CA MET A 254 10.23 -2.94 25.15
C MET A 254 11.25 -2.77 24.03
N GLU A 255 10.86 -3.03 22.77
CA GLU A 255 11.72 -2.84 21.60
C GLU A 255 12.28 -1.42 21.51
N THR A 256 11.45 -0.41 21.76
CA THR A 256 11.88 0.99 21.72
C THR A 256 12.85 1.31 22.85
N ALA A 257 12.56 0.85 24.06
CA ALA A 257 13.42 1.09 25.22
C ALA A 257 14.81 0.45 25.03
N ASP A 258 14.83 -0.80 24.62
CA ASP A 258 16.08 -1.54 24.38
C ASP A 258 16.90 -0.87 23.24
N HIS A 259 16.27 -0.52 22.13
CA HIS A 259 16.93 0.16 21.01
C HIS A 259 17.54 1.51 21.41
N ILE A 260 16.78 2.36 22.12
CA ILE A 260 17.30 3.66 22.59
C ILE A 260 18.41 3.46 23.62
N TYR A 261 18.26 2.51 24.52
CA TYR A 261 19.29 2.17 25.50
C TYR A 261 20.60 1.75 24.81
N GLU A 262 20.52 0.93 23.76
CA GLU A 262 21.68 0.53 22.95
C GLU A 262 22.32 1.73 22.23
N LEU A 263 21.51 2.60 21.61
CA LEU A 263 22.01 3.80 20.92
C LEU A 263 22.72 4.78 21.87
N LEU A 264 22.36 4.82 23.15
CA LEU A 264 22.98 5.67 24.16
C LEU A 264 24.29 5.09 24.70
N GLN A 265 24.65 3.84 24.38
CA GLN A 265 25.89 3.27 24.86
C GLN A 265 27.08 4.01 24.30
N GLY A 266 28.04 4.37 25.18
CA GLY A 266 29.23 5.13 24.83
C GLY A 266 29.03 6.65 24.90
N SER A 267 27.83 7.19 25.05
CA SER A 267 27.62 8.62 25.24
C SER A 267 28.27 9.10 26.54
N GLU A 268 29.03 10.19 26.45
CA GLU A 268 29.60 10.87 27.62
C GLU A 268 28.57 11.80 28.28
N LEU A 269 27.65 12.38 27.50
CA LEU A 269 26.60 13.28 27.97
C LEU A 269 25.61 12.55 28.87
N ILE A 270 25.16 11.37 28.46
CA ILE A 270 24.17 10.58 29.25
C ILE A 270 24.72 10.16 30.62
N LYS A 271 26.04 10.00 30.74
CA LYS A 271 26.74 9.57 31.96
C LYS A 271 27.02 10.74 32.96
N GLN A 272 26.83 11.97 32.52
CA GLN A 272 27.05 13.13 33.39
C GLN A 272 26.09 13.16 34.56
N HIS A 273 26.51 13.75 35.67
CA HIS A 273 25.67 13.96 36.85
C HIS A 273 24.48 14.85 36.49
N LYS A 274 23.24 14.34 36.71
CA LYS A 274 22.00 15.06 36.40
C LYS A 274 21.54 15.85 37.61
N THR A 275 21.30 17.15 37.44
CA THR A 275 20.80 18.06 38.50
C THR A 275 19.27 18.06 38.60
N HIS A 276 18.57 17.52 37.60
CA HIS A 276 17.12 17.45 37.54
C HIS A 276 16.59 16.06 37.96
N VAL A 277 15.37 16.01 38.48
CA VAL A 277 14.79 14.77 39.00
C VAL A 277 14.25 13.89 37.89
N GLN A 278 13.64 14.48 36.86
CA GLN A 278 13.02 13.76 35.74
C GLN A 278 12.98 14.60 34.46
N ASP A 279 12.81 13.92 33.32
CA ASP A 279 12.63 14.56 32.02
C ASP A 279 11.18 14.89 31.72
N PRO A 280 10.91 15.86 30.81
CA PRO A 280 9.60 16.07 30.25
C PRO A 280 9.06 14.80 29.56
N TYR A 281 7.75 14.68 29.41
CA TYR A 281 7.11 13.48 28.81
C TYR A 281 7.56 13.20 27.39
N SER A 282 7.81 14.23 26.57
CA SER A 282 8.29 14.07 25.22
C SER A 282 9.66 13.38 25.09
N PHE A 283 10.41 13.25 26.22
CA PHE A 283 11.64 12.50 26.34
C PHE A 283 11.44 11.19 27.13
N ARG A 284 10.95 11.24 28.37
CA ARG A 284 10.86 10.03 29.20
C ARG A 284 9.77 9.06 28.80
N CYS A 285 8.76 9.49 28.02
CA CYS A 285 7.69 8.63 27.52
C CYS A 285 7.90 8.19 26.06
N ILE A 286 9.10 8.35 25.50
CA ILE A 286 9.43 7.84 24.17
C ILE A 286 9.09 6.34 24.04
N PRO A 287 9.48 5.46 24.98
CA PRO A 287 9.15 4.03 24.85
C PRO A 287 7.65 3.75 24.75
N GLN A 288 6.82 4.48 25.48
CA GLN A 288 5.37 4.30 25.49
C GLN A 288 4.73 4.75 24.18
N VAL A 289 5.15 5.90 23.64
CA VAL A 289 4.54 6.49 22.43
C VAL A 289 5.08 5.84 21.15
N HIS A 290 6.42 5.75 21.00
CA HIS A 290 7.01 5.06 19.86
C HIS A 290 6.67 3.56 19.89
N GLY A 291 6.56 2.98 21.09
CA GLY A 291 6.15 1.58 21.26
C GLY A 291 4.72 1.33 20.81
N ALA A 292 3.77 2.19 21.15
CA ALA A 292 2.39 2.08 20.67
C ALA A 292 2.30 2.17 19.14
N PHE A 293 3.10 3.05 18.53
CA PHE A 293 3.25 3.09 17.07
C PHE A 293 3.78 1.75 16.52
N LYS A 294 4.83 1.17 17.11
CA LYS A 294 5.41 -0.11 16.67
C LYS A 294 4.44 -1.26 16.83
N ASP A 295 3.68 -1.34 17.93
CA ASP A 295 2.67 -2.37 18.13
C ASP A 295 1.57 -2.27 17.06
N THR A 296 1.17 -1.06 16.69
CA THR A 296 0.24 -0.82 15.57
C THR A 296 0.87 -1.25 14.25
N LEU A 297 2.14 -0.87 14.01
CA LEU A 297 2.85 -1.22 12.77
C LEU A 297 2.97 -2.74 12.60
N HIS A 298 3.28 -3.50 13.66
CA HIS A 298 3.33 -4.96 13.60
C HIS A 298 2.01 -5.58 13.12
N TYR A 299 0.88 -5.13 13.68
CA TYR A 299 -0.44 -5.59 13.23
C TYR A 299 -0.70 -5.25 11.77
N VAL A 300 -0.38 -4.02 11.37
CA VAL A 300 -0.56 -3.53 9.99
C VAL A 300 0.31 -4.31 9.00
N GLU A 301 1.54 -4.66 9.37
CA GLU A 301 2.46 -5.50 8.59
C GLU A 301 1.91 -6.91 8.37
N GLU A 302 1.32 -7.53 9.39
CA GLU A 302 0.71 -8.86 9.30
C GLU A 302 -0.46 -8.85 8.30
N VAL A 303 -1.34 -7.84 8.37
CA VAL A 303 -2.47 -7.73 7.44
C VAL A 303 -1.98 -7.44 6.01
N CYS A 304 -1.03 -6.53 5.85
CA CYS A 304 -0.44 -6.22 4.55
C CYS A 304 0.20 -7.45 3.91
N THR A 305 0.94 -8.22 4.70
CA THR A 305 1.58 -9.45 4.23
C THR A 305 0.56 -10.50 3.80
N THR A 306 -0.53 -10.64 4.54
CA THR A 306 -1.63 -11.55 4.16
C THR A 306 -2.25 -11.14 2.83
N GLU A 307 -2.55 -9.86 2.66
CA GLU A 307 -3.17 -9.34 1.43
C GLU A 307 -2.24 -9.47 0.21
N MET A 308 -0.93 -9.24 0.37
CA MET A 308 0.06 -9.43 -0.71
C MET A 308 0.09 -10.88 -1.23
N ASN A 309 -0.33 -11.84 -0.41
CA ASN A 309 -0.35 -13.27 -0.70
C ASN A 309 -1.77 -13.80 -1.01
N SER A 310 -2.69 -12.92 -1.45
CA SER A 310 -4.09 -13.26 -1.65
C SER A 310 -4.52 -13.12 -3.12
N ALA A 311 -5.53 -13.92 -3.51
CA ALA A 311 -6.29 -13.73 -4.73
C ALA A 311 -7.60 -13.01 -4.39
N THR A 312 -7.82 -11.83 -4.95
CA THR A 312 -8.86 -10.89 -4.52
C THR A 312 -9.86 -10.49 -5.61
N ASP A 313 -9.89 -11.21 -6.73
CA ASP A 313 -10.91 -11.01 -7.77
C ASP A 313 -12.15 -11.89 -7.56
N ASN A 314 -13.21 -11.63 -8.32
CA ASN A 314 -14.48 -12.35 -8.29
C ASN A 314 -15.04 -12.54 -9.72
N PRO A 315 -15.65 -13.69 -10.03
CA PRO A 315 -15.77 -14.91 -9.23
C PRO A 315 -14.44 -15.64 -9.08
N THR A 316 -14.27 -16.35 -7.96
CA THR A 316 -13.11 -17.21 -7.71
C THR A 316 -13.30 -18.53 -8.44
N VAL A 317 -12.31 -18.94 -9.22
CA VAL A 317 -12.29 -20.21 -9.97
C VAL A 317 -11.42 -21.19 -9.22
N VAL A 318 -11.98 -22.31 -8.78
CA VAL A 318 -11.30 -23.36 -7.99
C VAL A 318 -11.33 -24.68 -8.76
N PRO A 319 -10.37 -24.91 -9.67
CA PRO A 319 -10.38 -26.10 -10.53
C PRO A 319 -10.32 -27.42 -9.78
N GLU A 320 -9.62 -27.46 -8.65
CA GLU A 320 -9.41 -28.63 -7.81
C GLU A 320 -10.71 -29.13 -7.17
N GLU A 321 -11.64 -28.22 -6.88
CA GLU A 321 -12.92 -28.52 -6.24
C GLU A 321 -14.09 -28.46 -7.25
N ASP A 322 -13.80 -28.29 -8.53
CA ASP A 322 -14.77 -28.19 -9.61
C ASP A 322 -15.80 -27.05 -9.41
N MET A 323 -15.34 -25.89 -8.86
CA MET A 323 -16.21 -24.78 -8.49
C MET A 323 -15.84 -23.46 -9.13
N ILE A 324 -16.87 -22.63 -9.41
CA ILE A 324 -16.77 -21.20 -9.71
C ILE A 324 -17.70 -20.47 -8.76
N ILE A 325 -17.14 -19.64 -7.87
CA ILE A 325 -17.86 -19.09 -6.71
C ILE A 325 -17.86 -17.57 -6.78
N SER A 326 -19.05 -16.96 -6.79
CA SER A 326 -19.19 -15.51 -6.59
C SER A 326 -19.20 -15.21 -5.08
N ALA A 327 -18.23 -14.43 -4.62
CA ALA A 327 -18.02 -14.07 -3.22
C ALA A 327 -17.51 -12.63 -3.09
N GLY A 328 -17.02 -12.22 -1.92
CA GLY A 328 -16.66 -10.85 -1.59
C GLY A 328 -15.16 -10.60 -1.37
N ASN A 329 -14.26 -11.43 -1.90
CA ASN A 329 -12.81 -11.29 -1.67
C ASN A 329 -12.21 -9.98 -2.22
N PHE A 330 -12.95 -9.28 -3.06
CA PHE A 330 -12.58 -7.96 -3.58
C PHE A 330 -12.81 -6.83 -2.57
N HIS A 331 -13.51 -7.08 -1.46
CA HIS A 331 -13.89 -6.03 -0.52
C HIS A 331 -12.68 -5.53 0.28
N GLY A 332 -12.45 -4.22 0.25
CA GLY A 332 -11.26 -3.59 0.81
C GLY A 332 -11.24 -3.41 2.33
N GLU A 333 -12.31 -3.77 3.07
CA GLU A 333 -12.41 -3.58 4.52
C GLU A 333 -11.21 -4.14 5.31
N PRO A 334 -10.66 -5.32 4.99
CA PRO A 334 -9.48 -5.83 5.69
C PRO A 334 -8.25 -4.92 5.60
N ILE A 335 -8.16 -4.09 4.55
CA ILE A 335 -7.08 -3.11 4.35
C ILE A 335 -7.44 -1.76 5.00
N ALA A 336 -8.71 -1.34 4.92
CA ALA A 336 -9.18 -0.03 5.33
C ALA A 336 -8.90 0.27 6.80
N LEU A 337 -9.31 -0.61 7.70
CA LEU A 337 -9.11 -0.46 9.14
C LEU A 337 -7.64 -0.34 9.53
N PRO A 338 -6.73 -1.24 9.07
CA PRO A 338 -5.31 -1.11 9.38
C PRO A 338 -4.67 0.17 8.83
N MET A 339 -5.12 0.69 7.68
CA MET A 339 -4.62 1.94 7.13
C MET A 339 -5.02 3.14 8.02
N ASP A 340 -6.25 3.19 8.51
CA ASP A 340 -6.67 4.20 9.48
C ASP A 340 -5.88 4.11 10.79
N PHE A 341 -5.63 2.90 11.28
CA PHE A 341 -4.81 2.70 12.49
C PHE A 341 -3.37 3.17 12.27
N LEU A 342 -2.79 2.89 11.10
CA LEU A 342 -1.46 3.38 10.75
C LEU A 342 -1.41 4.91 10.67
N ALA A 343 -2.41 5.55 10.06
CA ALA A 343 -2.50 7.00 9.96
C ALA A 343 -2.54 7.67 11.34
N ILE A 344 -3.36 7.15 12.26
CA ILE A 344 -3.44 7.62 13.65
C ILE A 344 -2.10 7.44 14.36
N ALA A 345 -1.48 6.28 14.23
CA ALA A 345 -0.20 5.98 14.89
C ALA A 345 0.94 6.86 14.36
N LEU A 346 1.00 7.13 13.05
CA LEU A 346 1.96 8.05 12.44
C LEU A 346 1.79 9.50 12.94
N ASN A 347 0.55 9.95 13.12
CA ASN A 347 0.28 11.27 13.69
C ASN A 347 0.85 11.41 15.11
N GLU A 348 0.69 10.39 15.97
CA GLU A 348 1.23 10.40 17.32
C GLU A 348 2.76 10.40 17.34
N LEU A 349 3.40 9.65 16.43
CA LEU A 349 4.86 9.68 16.25
C LEU A 349 5.36 11.07 15.84
N GLY A 350 4.63 11.74 14.94
CA GLY A 350 4.89 13.13 14.56
C GLY A 350 4.66 14.11 15.72
N SER A 351 3.57 13.95 16.46
CA SER A 351 3.19 14.80 17.60
C SER A 351 4.25 14.81 18.71
N ILE A 352 4.72 13.64 19.15
CA ILE A 352 5.77 13.60 20.17
C ILE A 352 7.11 14.19 19.66
N SER A 353 7.40 14.06 18.37
CA SER A 353 8.59 14.64 17.76
C SER A 353 8.53 16.17 17.77
N GLU A 354 7.39 16.75 17.44
CA GLU A 354 7.16 18.20 17.52
C GLU A 354 7.27 18.71 18.95
N ARG A 355 6.75 17.99 19.96
CA ARG A 355 6.90 18.35 21.36
C ARG A 355 8.37 18.35 21.82
N ARG A 356 9.22 17.49 21.28
CA ARG A 356 10.68 17.54 21.52
C ARG A 356 11.32 18.77 20.91
N ILE A 357 10.95 19.15 19.67
CA ILE A 357 11.42 20.39 19.03
C ILE A 357 11.06 21.60 19.89
N TYR A 358 9.84 21.68 20.38
CA TYR A 358 9.41 22.75 21.28
C TYR A 358 10.30 22.80 22.55
N LYS A 359 10.55 21.65 23.19
CA LYS A 359 11.35 21.58 24.42
C LYS A 359 12.82 21.94 24.23
N LEU A 360 13.39 21.62 23.08
CA LEU A 360 14.78 22.00 22.75
C LEU A 360 14.94 23.52 22.60
N GLY A 361 13.91 24.24 22.14
CA GLY A 361 13.91 25.70 22.02
C GLY A 361 13.58 26.47 23.30
N ASP A 362 13.16 25.80 24.37
CA ASP A 362 12.55 26.38 25.60
C ASP A 362 13.56 26.79 26.68
N GLU A 363 14.78 27.14 26.33
CA GLU A 363 15.86 27.65 27.23
C GLU A 363 16.04 26.82 28.51
N GLN A 364 16.01 25.49 28.40
CA GLN A 364 16.14 24.54 29.49
C GLN A 364 17.50 23.81 29.42
N ARG A 365 17.96 23.29 30.57
CA ARG A 365 19.13 22.41 30.64
C ARG A 365 20.43 23.03 30.07
N GLY A 366 20.59 24.35 30.17
CA GLY A 366 21.77 25.04 29.62
C GLY A 366 21.74 25.27 28.13
N LEU A 367 20.69 24.85 27.42
CA LEU A 367 20.50 25.18 26.03
C LEU A 367 20.09 26.65 25.87
N PRO A 368 20.67 27.40 24.89
CA PRO A 368 20.28 28.77 24.66
C PRO A 368 18.84 28.87 24.11
N SER A 369 18.16 29.97 24.39
CA SER A 369 16.84 30.27 23.85
C SER A 369 16.82 30.10 22.34
N MET A 370 15.84 29.37 21.80
CA MET A 370 15.69 29.03 20.37
C MET A 370 16.95 28.42 19.73
N LEU A 371 17.84 27.82 20.54
CA LEU A 371 19.10 27.19 20.13
C LEU A 371 20.02 28.13 19.34
N VAL A 372 20.07 29.41 19.72
CA VAL A 372 20.83 30.41 18.96
C VAL A 372 21.74 31.28 19.85
N ALA A 373 22.88 31.66 19.33
CA ALA A 373 23.70 32.67 19.93
C ALA A 373 23.07 34.08 19.77
N LYS A 374 23.10 34.91 20.83
CA LYS A 374 22.50 36.24 20.86
C LYS A 374 21.02 36.27 20.50
N PRO A 375 20.14 35.61 21.32
CA PRO A 375 18.70 35.67 21.13
C PRO A 375 18.19 37.12 21.09
N GLY A 376 17.17 37.38 20.26
CA GLY A 376 16.68 38.73 20.03
C GLY A 376 17.26 39.39 18.78
N VAL A 377 18.57 39.33 18.59
CA VAL A 377 19.22 39.70 17.32
C VAL A 377 19.02 38.57 16.29
N ASN A 378 19.05 37.35 16.76
CA ASN A 378 18.79 36.13 15.95
C ASN A 378 17.58 35.42 16.50
N SER A 379 16.75 34.89 15.59
CA SER A 379 15.51 34.14 15.92
C SER A 379 15.76 32.62 16.06
N GLY A 380 16.90 32.11 15.60
CA GLY A 380 17.27 30.71 15.67
C GLY A 380 16.21 29.78 15.05
N PHE A 381 15.87 28.73 15.79
CA PHE A 381 14.91 27.69 15.36
C PHE A 381 13.44 27.99 15.71
N MET A 382 13.09 29.25 16.06
CA MET A 382 11.72 29.63 16.38
C MET A 382 10.71 29.21 15.30
N ILE A 383 10.96 29.56 14.05
CA ILE A 383 10.02 29.28 12.92
C ILE A 383 10.07 27.80 12.51
N THR A 384 11.14 27.09 12.77
CA THR A 384 11.22 25.64 12.58
C THR A 384 10.19 24.91 13.44
N GLN A 385 10.01 25.34 14.71
CA GLN A 385 8.96 24.82 15.57
C GLN A 385 7.55 25.13 15.02
N TYR A 386 7.32 26.33 14.49
CA TYR A 386 6.04 26.68 13.86
C TYR A 386 5.73 25.79 12.64
N ALA A 387 6.73 25.54 11.81
CA ALA A 387 6.61 24.63 10.68
C ALA A 387 6.22 23.21 11.13
N ALA A 388 6.92 22.69 12.16
CA ALA A 388 6.63 21.37 12.73
C ALA A 388 5.20 21.31 13.30
N ALA A 389 4.76 22.33 14.04
CA ALA A 389 3.41 22.42 14.58
C ALA A 389 2.33 22.46 13.47
N SER A 390 2.60 23.19 12.38
CA SER A 390 1.71 23.23 11.21
C SER A 390 1.57 21.87 10.55
N ILE A 391 2.69 21.14 10.35
CA ILE A 391 2.71 19.80 9.78
C ILE A 391 1.89 18.83 10.64
N VAL A 392 2.09 18.82 11.95
CA VAL A 392 1.33 17.95 12.89
C VAL A 392 -0.15 18.29 12.88
N SER A 393 -0.49 19.59 12.81
CA SER A 393 -1.90 20.01 12.70
C SER A 393 -2.56 19.49 11.42
N GLN A 394 -1.86 19.54 10.29
CA GLN A 394 -2.32 18.95 9.04
C GLN A 394 -2.44 17.43 9.14
N SER A 395 -1.42 16.74 9.67
CA SER A 395 -1.43 15.29 9.85
C SER A 395 -2.63 14.81 10.68
N LYS A 396 -3.01 15.57 11.74
CA LYS A 396 -4.19 15.29 12.52
C LYS A 396 -5.49 15.30 11.69
N MET A 397 -5.61 16.19 10.72
CA MET A 397 -6.77 16.21 9.82
C MET A 397 -6.78 14.99 8.89
N LEU A 398 -5.59 14.56 8.45
CA LEU A 398 -5.41 13.42 7.54
C LEU A 398 -5.58 12.06 8.22
N CYS A 399 -5.54 11.98 9.54
CA CYS A 399 -5.77 10.74 10.28
C CYS A 399 -7.22 10.55 10.74
N MET A 400 -8.19 11.31 10.19
CA MET A 400 -9.61 11.04 10.41
C MET A 400 -9.96 9.68 9.79
N PRO A 401 -10.56 8.74 10.54
CA PRO A 401 -10.90 7.43 10.01
C PRO A 401 -11.88 7.52 8.84
N ASN A 402 -11.54 6.88 7.74
CA ASN A 402 -12.37 6.83 6.54
C ASN A 402 -13.02 5.44 6.34
N SER A 403 -12.49 4.40 6.97
CA SER A 403 -13.03 3.04 6.90
C SER A 403 -14.47 2.89 7.42
N ALA A 404 -14.93 3.85 8.23
CA ALA A 404 -16.29 3.87 8.78
C ALA A 404 -17.31 4.59 7.87
N ASP A 405 -16.89 5.16 6.73
CA ASP A 405 -17.76 5.88 5.81
C ASP A 405 -18.33 4.92 4.75
N SER A 406 -19.63 4.96 4.50
CA SER A 406 -20.30 4.03 3.59
C SER A 406 -21.51 4.67 2.91
N ILE A 407 -21.64 4.41 1.58
CA ILE A 407 -22.80 4.75 0.78
C ILE A 407 -23.22 3.58 -0.09
N PRO A 408 -24.52 3.38 -0.37
CA PRO A 408 -24.96 2.39 -1.34
C PRO A 408 -24.69 2.84 -2.78
N THR A 409 -24.29 1.89 -3.63
CA THR A 409 -24.03 2.12 -5.06
C THR A 409 -24.79 1.10 -5.91
N CYS A 410 -24.69 1.19 -7.23
CA CYS A 410 -25.20 0.19 -8.18
C CYS A 410 -26.68 -0.19 -7.95
N GLN A 411 -27.57 0.81 -7.79
CA GLN A 411 -29.01 0.62 -7.56
C GLN A 411 -29.32 -0.20 -6.26
N GLY A 412 -28.43 -0.13 -5.27
CA GLY A 412 -28.56 -0.87 -4.00
C GLY A 412 -28.15 -2.35 -4.08
N GLN A 413 -27.59 -2.80 -5.19
CA GLN A 413 -26.97 -4.12 -5.27
C GLN A 413 -25.65 -4.16 -4.48
N GLU A 414 -24.96 -3.03 -4.44
CA GLU A 414 -23.77 -2.78 -3.64
C GLU A 414 -24.18 -1.83 -2.50
N ASP A 415 -24.68 -2.38 -1.41
CA ASP A 415 -25.30 -1.65 -0.29
C ASP A 415 -24.31 -1.24 0.81
N LEU A 416 -23.04 -1.62 0.66
CA LEU A 416 -21.91 -1.26 1.53
C LEU A 416 -20.74 -0.78 0.69
N SER A 417 -20.14 0.36 1.04
CA SER A 417 -18.93 0.88 0.39
C SER A 417 -17.96 1.47 1.40
N LEU A 418 -16.73 1.72 0.95
CA LEU A 418 -15.64 2.28 1.74
C LEU A 418 -15.17 3.54 1.02
N ILE A 419 -15.64 4.70 1.45
CA ILE A 419 -15.34 5.97 0.78
C ILE A 419 -13.94 6.45 1.21
N HIS A 420 -13.14 6.95 0.27
CA HIS A 420 -11.82 7.57 0.48
C HIS A 420 -10.67 6.67 0.93
N ILE A 421 -10.76 5.34 0.84
CA ILE A 421 -9.62 4.44 1.13
C ILE A 421 -8.49 4.59 0.11
N SER A 422 -8.78 5.05 -1.09
CA SER A 422 -7.80 5.26 -2.15
C SER A 422 -6.95 6.53 -2.00
N GLU A 423 -7.15 7.35 -0.96
CA GLU A 423 -6.39 8.58 -0.71
C GLU A 423 -5.62 8.60 0.63
N PRO A 424 -4.80 7.61 0.99
CA PRO A 424 -4.05 7.63 2.26
C PRO A 424 -2.84 8.58 2.24
N THR A 425 -2.68 9.38 1.20
CA THR A 425 -1.47 10.19 0.95
C THR A 425 -1.67 11.69 1.00
N ARG A 426 -2.80 12.18 1.49
CA ARG A 426 -2.95 13.62 1.74
C ARG A 426 -2.24 14.07 2.99
#